data_7548c4c255510fada0702d2026d554bf
#
_entry.id   7548c4c255510fada0702d2026d554bf
#
_cell.length_a   1.000
_cell.length_b   1.000
_cell.length_c   1.000
_cell.angle_alpha   90.00
_cell.angle_beta   90.00
_cell.angle_gamma   90.00
#
_symmetry.space_group_name_H-M   'P 1'
#
loop_
_entity.id
_entity.type
_entity.pdbx_description
1 polymer ?
#
loop_
_entity_poly.entity_id
_entity_poly.type
_entity_poly.pdbx_seq_one_letter_code
_entity_poly.pdbx_strand_id
1 'polypeptide(L)'
;AAIQECSEEEDRPVVSGPLPMHWVPAGPDSRVREDNCALVLAEELQGLQQEYWWTWTGAKLGYGKYNEGLAIFSRRPVTGADSFYISGVRDFSNWKTRKALAACTADGPAFLSVHMGWWNDPEENFRGQMERLQKALRERKLRPQDGSDSFLMGDFNSPAAIRGEGRDMVLDLGWRDSYEDAEIKDSGITVPGNIDGWRDGEHTGMRLDYIWTAKRHRVLQSKVVLNGISGPVLSDHFGVLAVIE
;
A
#
# COMPACT_ATOMS: atom_id res chain seq x y z
N ALA A 1 0.22 9.31 -2.25
CA ALA A 1 0.48 8.00 -2.89
C ALA A 1 0.85 6.98 -1.83
N ALA A 2 0.51 5.70 -2.08
CA ALA A 2 0.99 4.54 -1.34
C ALA A 2 1.76 3.64 -2.30
N ILE A 3 2.91 3.13 -1.86
CA ILE A 3 3.80 2.30 -2.68
C ILE A 3 4.06 1.01 -1.92
N GLN A 4 3.96 -0.11 -2.61
CA GLN A 4 4.30 -1.44 -2.13
C GLN A 4 5.59 -1.90 -2.81
N GLU A 5 6.23 -2.92 -2.23
CA GLU A 5 7.53 -3.44 -2.70
C GLU A 5 8.61 -2.35 -2.83
N CYS A 6 8.47 -1.30 -2.04
CA CYS A 6 9.40 -0.18 -1.97
C CYS A 6 10.65 -0.62 -1.20
N SER A 7 11.64 -1.10 -1.92
CA SER A 7 12.76 -1.87 -1.37
C SER A 7 14.04 -1.05 -1.22
N GLU A 8 14.95 -1.57 -0.41
CA GLU A 8 16.37 -1.19 -0.30
C GLU A 8 17.23 -2.46 -0.22
N GLU A 9 18.49 -2.45 -0.62
CA GLU A 9 19.40 -3.59 -0.45
C GLU A 9 19.82 -3.72 1.02
N GLU A 10 19.82 -4.96 1.54
CA GLU A 10 20.09 -5.22 2.97
C GLU A 10 21.51 -4.81 3.43
N ASP A 11 22.48 -4.84 2.54
CA ASP A 11 23.89 -4.58 2.82
C ASP A 11 24.31 -3.11 2.57
N ARG A 12 23.42 -2.25 2.07
CA ARG A 12 23.72 -0.84 1.85
C ARG A 12 23.85 -0.07 3.16
N PRO A 13 24.68 0.98 3.20
CA PRO A 13 24.78 1.84 4.37
C PRO A 13 23.45 2.49 4.74
N VAL A 14 23.20 2.59 6.04
CA VAL A 14 22.08 3.41 6.54
C VAL A 14 22.48 4.88 6.44
N VAL A 15 21.54 5.72 5.95
CA VAL A 15 21.77 7.17 5.87
C VAL A 15 22.03 7.73 7.27
N SER A 16 23.17 8.43 7.41
CA SER A 16 23.61 8.99 8.70
C SER A 16 23.25 10.46 8.88
N GLY A 17 22.80 11.14 7.83
CA GLY A 17 22.44 12.55 7.80
C GLY A 17 20.93 12.81 7.85
N PRO A 18 20.50 14.08 7.79
CA PRO A 18 19.09 14.42 7.64
C PRO A 18 18.55 13.92 6.32
N LEU A 19 17.36 13.33 6.36
CA LEU A 19 16.66 12.86 5.16
C LEU A 19 15.98 14.04 4.42
N PRO A 20 15.83 13.94 3.09
CA PRO A 20 15.28 15.02 2.27
C PRO A 20 13.81 15.29 2.57
N MET A 21 13.36 16.49 2.23
CA MET A 21 11.98 16.96 2.43
C MET A 21 11.46 16.73 3.87
N HIS A 22 10.20 16.37 4.01
CA HIS A 22 9.52 16.19 5.30
C HIS A 22 9.41 14.69 5.64
N TRP A 23 10.55 14.08 5.98
CA TRP A 23 10.57 12.70 6.47
C TRP A 23 9.84 12.57 7.80
N VAL A 24 8.94 11.58 7.91
CA VAL A 24 8.22 11.24 9.13
C VAL A 24 8.51 9.77 9.47
N PRO A 25 9.24 9.49 10.55
CA PRO A 25 9.54 8.11 10.93
C PRO A 25 8.27 7.35 11.34
N ALA A 26 8.14 6.10 10.87
CA ALA A 26 7.01 5.21 11.18
C ALA A 26 7.17 4.45 12.51
N GLY A 27 8.17 4.82 13.30
CA GLY A 27 8.49 4.24 14.60
C GLY A 27 9.90 4.64 15.06
N PRO A 28 10.28 4.33 16.30
CA PRO A 28 11.55 4.79 16.88
C PRO A 28 12.80 4.20 16.17
N ASP A 29 12.65 3.04 15.58
CA ASP A 29 13.73 2.34 14.86
C ASP A 29 13.67 2.53 13.34
N SER A 30 12.86 3.48 12.86
CA SER A 30 12.76 3.77 11.42
C SER A 30 14.08 4.27 10.88
N ARG A 31 14.63 3.57 9.91
CA ARG A 31 15.89 3.88 9.22
C ARG A 31 15.70 3.61 7.75
N VAL A 32 16.40 4.35 6.92
CA VAL A 32 16.45 4.14 5.47
C VAL A 32 17.91 4.00 5.03
N ARG A 33 18.14 3.20 4.02
CA ARG A 33 19.46 3.02 3.41
C ARG A 33 19.62 3.94 2.21
N GLU A 34 20.84 4.11 1.76
CA GLU A 34 21.19 5.07 0.70
C GLU A 34 20.49 4.77 -0.65
N ASP A 35 20.16 3.52 -0.91
CA ASP A 35 19.46 3.07 -2.12
C ASP A 35 17.97 2.85 -1.93
N ASN A 36 17.40 3.26 -0.79
CA ASN A 36 15.98 3.11 -0.50
C ASN A 36 15.11 3.76 -1.58
N CYS A 37 14.20 2.99 -2.18
CA CYS A 37 13.36 3.46 -3.28
C CYS A 37 12.55 4.71 -2.91
N ALA A 38 12.02 4.81 -1.68
CA ALA A 38 11.30 6.00 -1.24
C ALA A 38 12.23 7.20 -1.04
N LEU A 39 13.46 6.99 -0.56
CA LEU A 39 14.46 8.03 -0.44
C LEU A 39 14.82 8.59 -1.83
N VAL A 40 15.17 7.74 -2.78
CA VAL A 40 15.47 8.14 -4.16
C VAL A 40 14.32 8.93 -4.76
N LEU A 41 13.08 8.46 -4.60
CA LEU A 41 11.91 9.21 -5.07
C LEU A 41 11.77 10.57 -4.38
N ALA A 42 12.05 10.66 -3.08
CA ALA A 42 12.01 11.92 -2.33
C ALA A 42 13.06 12.90 -2.83
N GLU A 43 14.29 12.45 -3.11
CA GLU A 43 15.36 13.27 -3.68
C GLU A 43 15.02 13.79 -5.08
N GLU A 44 14.48 12.94 -5.94
CA GLU A 44 14.03 13.33 -7.28
C GLU A 44 12.90 14.37 -7.24
N LEU A 45 11.89 14.15 -6.39
CA LEU A 45 10.80 15.10 -6.19
C LEU A 45 11.31 16.45 -5.66
N GLN A 46 12.26 16.44 -4.73
CA GLN A 46 12.91 17.66 -4.23
C GLN A 46 13.68 18.38 -5.35
N GLY A 47 14.41 17.65 -6.18
CA GLY A 47 15.09 18.19 -7.38
C GLY A 47 14.12 18.85 -8.36
N LEU A 48 12.92 18.34 -8.46
CA LEU A 48 11.82 18.91 -9.26
C LEU A 48 11.06 20.04 -8.54
N GLN A 49 11.51 20.49 -7.37
CA GLN A 49 10.86 21.49 -6.53
C GLN A 49 9.41 21.10 -6.13
N GLN A 50 9.16 19.81 -5.97
CA GLN A 50 7.90 19.27 -5.48
C GLN A 50 8.03 18.91 -4.01
N GLU A 51 7.21 19.50 -3.15
CA GLU A 51 7.22 19.24 -1.72
C GLU A 51 6.25 18.13 -1.33
N TYR A 52 6.79 17.15 -0.58
CA TYR A 52 6.03 16.03 -0.01
C TYR A 52 6.48 15.72 1.41
N TRP A 53 5.54 15.31 2.24
CA TRP A 53 5.78 14.50 3.45
C TRP A 53 5.86 13.05 3.02
N TRP A 54 6.79 12.32 3.59
CA TRP A 54 6.93 10.91 3.26
C TRP A 54 7.35 10.06 4.46
N THR A 55 6.99 8.79 4.41
CA THR A 55 7.33 7.78 5.43
C THR A 55 7.55 6.43 4.74
N TRP A 56 8.36 5.59 5.36
CA TRP A 56 8.66 4.25 4.89
C TRP A 56 8.85 3.29 6.06
N THR A 57 8.57 2.00 5.84
CA THR A 57 8.87 0.90 6.78
C THR A 57 9.26 -0.36 6.02
N GLY A 58 10.34 -1.04 6.43
CA GLY A 58 10.63 -2.41 6.00
C GLY A 58 9.64 -3.38 6.60
N ALA A 59 9.14 -4.29 5.78
CA ALA A 59 8.18 -5.32 6.19
C ALA A 59 8.81 -6.70 6.29
N LYS A 60 9.65 -7.08 5.34
CA LYS A 60 10.26 -8.41 5.21
C LYS A 60 11.56 -8.36 4.40
N LEU A 61 12.33 -9.44 4.45
CA LEU A 61 13.42 -9.71 3.52
C LEU A 61 12.84 -10.37 2.26
N GLY A 62 12.87 -9.65 1.14
CA GLY A 62 12.50 -10.15 -0.17
C GLY A 62 13.68 -10.76 -0.91
N TYR A 63 13.48 -11.92 -1.52
CA TYR A 63 14.49 -12.64 -2.32
C TYR A 63 15.85 -12.85 -1.63
N GLY A 64 15.86 -12.84 -0.29
CA GLY A 64 17.10 -12.98 0.49
C GLY A 64 18.11 -11.84 0.32
N LYS A 65 17.69 -10.70 -0.20
CA LYS A 65 18.57 -9.58 -0.58
C LYS A 65 18.01 -8.20 -0.21
N TYR A 66 16.70 -8.01 -0.32
CA TYR A 66 16.08 -6.70 -0.20
C TYR A 66 15.27 -6.58 1.08
N ASN A 67 15.44 -5.49 1.80
CA ASN A 67 14.46 -5.04 2.78
C ASN A 67 13.26 -4.50 2.02
N GLU A 68 12.29 -5.36 1.72
CA GLU A 68 11.06 -4.97 1.03
C GLU A 68 10.14 -4.24 1.99
N GLY A 69 9.62 -3.10 1.55
CA GLY A 69 8.86 -2.23 2.43
C GLY A 69 7.65 -1.57 1.77
N LEU A 70 7.07 -0.66 2.54
CA LEU A 70 5.91 0.15 2.18
C LEU A 70 6.29 1.62 2.33
N ALA A 71 5.78 2.48 1.43
CA ALA A 71 5.94 3.91 1.54
C ALA A 71 4.61 4.65 1.38
N ILE A 72 4.53 5.84 1.96
CA ILE A 72 3.44 6.81 1.75
C ILE A 72 4.05 8.17 1.46
N PHE A 73 3.55 8.83 0.43
CA PHE A 73 3.86 10.21 0.08
C PHE A 73 2.59 11.07 0.11
N SER A 74 2.66 12.24 0.71
CA SER A 74 1.54 13.17 0.85
C SER A 74 1.97 14.61 0.56
N ARG A 75 1.17 15.35 -0.21
CA ARG A 75 1.29 16.82 -0.30
C ARG A 75 0.73 17.53 0.93
N ARG A 76 -0.11 16.84 1.72
CA ARG A 76 -0.62 17.36 2.98
C ARG A 76 0.37 17.07 4.09
N PRO A 77 0.53 17.99 5.07
CA PRO A 77 1.38 17.74 6.22
C PRO A 77 1.00 16.46 6.95
N VAL A 78 1.97 15.56 7.14
CA VAL A 78 1.82 14.33 7.94
C VAL A 78 2.24 14.63 9.36
N THR A 79 1.33 14.46 10.31
CA THR A 79 1.52 14.74 11.74
C THR A 79 2.07 13.56 12.53
N GLY A 80 1.97 12.37 11.95
CA GLY A 80 2.51 11.14 12.53
C GLY A 80 2.38 9.95 11.60
N ALA A 81 3.29 9.01 11.73
CA ALA A 81 3.26 7.73 11.03
C ALA A 81 3.49 6.59 12.02
N ASP A 82 2.94 5.43 11.71
CA ASP A 82 3.07 4.21 12.51
C ASP A 82 3.10 2.99 11.59
N SER A 83 3.89 1.98 11.96
CA SER A 83 3.91 0.70 11.26
C SER A 83 3.65 -0.45 12.23
N PHE A 84 2.86 -1.42 11.81
CA PHE A 84 2.48 -2.54 12.66
C PHE A 84 2.30 -3.83 11.84
N TYR A 85 2.59 -4.96 12.49
CA TYR A 85 2.42 -6.27 11.88
C TYR A 85 0.93 -6.61 11.68
N ILE A 86 0.61 -7.11 10.49
CA ILE A 86 -0.68 -7.69 10.13
C ILE A 86 -0.58 -9.20 9.88
N SER A 87 0.62 -9.76 9.78
CA SER A 87 0.88 -11.20 9.80
C SER A 87 1.01 -11.73 11.25
N GLY A 88 0.78 -13.02 11.46
CA GLY A 88 1.12 -13.73 12.69
C GLY A 88 2.62 -13.96 12.78
N VAL A 89 3.24 -14.30 11.66
CA VAL A 89 4.69 -14.35 11.51
C VAL A 89 5.25 -12.93 11.60
N ARG A 90 6.29 -12.75 12.42
CA ARG A 90 6.98 -11.47 12.66
C ARG A 90 8.48 -11.55 12.41
N ASP A 91 8.93 -12.66 11.87
CA ASP A 91 10.32 -12.86 11.46
C ASP A 91 10.56 -12.11 10.16
N PHE A 92 11.45 -11.12 10.20
CA PHE A 92 11.77 -10.28 9.04
C PHE A 92 12.34 -11.09 7.87
N SER A 93 13.04 -12.19 8.16
CA SER A 93 13.59 -13.10 7.14
C SER A 93 12.54 -13.97 6.45
N ASN A 94 11.33 -14.06 7.01
CA ASN A 94 10.23 -14.81 6.41
C ASN A 94 9.46 -13.94 5.42
N TRP A 95 9.43 -14.35 4.15
CA TRP A 95 8.75 -13.65 3.07
C TRP A 95 7.23 -13.48 3.25
N LYS A 96 6.61 -14.26 4.16
CA LYS A 96 5.18 -14.15 4.51
C LYS A 96 4.90 -13.06 5.56
N THR A 97 5.94 -12.46 6.13
CA THR A 97 5.75 -11.35 7.07
C THR A 97 5.13 -10.15 6.35
N ARG A 98 4.09 -9.59 6.96
CA ARG A 98 3.36 -8.43 6.44
C ARG A 98 3.20 -7.36 7.50
N LYS A 99 3.35 -6.11 7.08
CA LYS A 99 3.02 -4.93 7.88
C LYS A 99 2.00 -4.06 7.17
N ALA A 100 1.37 -3.18 7.92
CA ALA A 100 0.70 -2.00 7.41
C ALA A 100 1.51 -0.78 7.82
N LEU A 101 1.54 0.23 6.95
CA LEU A 101 2.08 1.55 7.22
C LEU A 101 0.91 2.54 7.22
N ALA A 102 0.79 3.34 8.28
CA ALA A 102 -0.22 4.37 8.42
C ALA A 102 0.42 5.75 8.52
N ALA A 103 -0.16 6.74 7.86
CA ALA A 103 0.20 8.14 7.96
C ALA A 103 -1.06 8.99 8.21
N CYS A 104 -1.06 9.80 9.27
CA CYS A 104 -2.14 10.71 9.62
C CYS A 104 -1.79 12.13 9.15
N THR A 105 -2.75 12.81 8.52
CA THR A 105 -2.56 14.20 8.08
C THR A 105 -3.15 15.20 9.06
N ALA A 106 -2.64 16.43 9.02
CA ALA A 106 -3.05 17.50 9.94
C ALA A 106 -4.53 17.89 9.80
N ASP A 107 -5.09 17.71 8.59
CA ASP A 107 -6.46 18.08 8.22
C ASP A 107 -7.45 16.91 8.31
N GLY A 108 -7.03 15.77 8.83
CA GLY A 108 -7.88 14.69 9.30
C GLY A 108 -7.77 13.35 8.57
N PRO A 109 -7.62 13.25 7.23
CA PRO A 109 -7.51 11.94 6.58
C PRO A 109 -6.30 11.14 7.03
N ALA A 110 -6.49 9.83 7.19
CA ALA A 110 -5.43 8.86 7.40
C ALA A 110 -5.25 7.98 6.15
N PHE A 111 -4.01 7.73 5.81
CA PHE A 111 -3.64 6.91 4.65
C PHE A 111 -2.89 5.67 5.12
N LEU A 112 -3.29 4.52 4.60
CA LEU A 112 -2.69 3.23 4.93
C LEU A 112 -2.16 2.57 3.66
N SER A 113 -0.93 2.07 3.73
CA SER A 113 -0.32 1.23 2.68
C SER A 113 -0.22 -0.20 3.19
N VAL A 114 -0.68 -1.16 2.38
CA VAL A 114 -0.62 -2.59 2.69
C VAL A 114 -0.18 -3.39 1.46
N HIS A 115 0.47 -4.52 1.71
CA HIS A 115 0.69 -5.60 0.76
C HIS A 115 0.25 -6.89 1.43
N MET A 116 -0.93 -7.39 1.07
CA MET A 116 -1.57 -8.55 1.70
C MET A 116 -1.01 -9.86 1.13
N GLY A 117 -1.19 -10.96 1.86
CA GLY A 117 -0.95 -12.30 1.35
C GLY A 117 -2.16 -12.87 0.61
N TRP A 118 -2.01 -14.07 0.06
CA TRP A 118 -3.05 -14.76 -0.70
C TRP A 118 -4.18 -15.30 0.19
N TRP A 119 -5.37 -15.43 -0.41
CA TRP A 119 -6.57 -15.92 0.29
C TRP A 119 -6.38 -17.31 0.92
N ASN A 120 -5.82 -18.23 0.15
CA ASN A 120 -5.69 -19.65 0.51
C ASN A 120 -4.28 -20.02 1.03
N ASP A 121 -3.44 -19.06 1.46
CA ASP A 121 -2.15 -19.42 2.05
C ASP A 121 -2.37 -20.23 3.35
N PRO A 122 -1.76 -21.43 3.49
CA PRO A 122 -2.02 -22.31 4.64
C PRO A 122 -1.44 -21.80 5.96
N GLU A 123 -0.47 -20.89 5.92
CA GLU A 123 0.25 -20.37 7.09
C GLU A 123 -0.17 -18.95 7.43
N GLU A 124 -0.18 -18.06 6.43
CA GLU A 124 -0.47 -16.64 6.59
C GLU A 124 -1.51 -16.17 5.57
N ASN A 125 -2.74 -16.68 5.69
CA ASN A 125 -3.81 -16.34 4.77
C ASN A 125 -4.32 -14.91 4.94
N PHE A 126 -4.91 -14.39 3.87
CA PHE A 126 -5.52 -13.06 3.81
C PHE A 126 -6.47 -12.79 4.97
N ARG A 127 -7.35 -13.75 5.29
CA ARG A 127 -8.36 -13.59 6.36
C ARG A 127 -7.71 -13.26 7.70
N GLY A 128 -6.72 -14.02 8.12
CA GLY A 128 -5.99 -13.80 9.38
C GLY A 128 -5.27 -12.46 9.39
N GLN A 129 -4.67 -12.06 8.27
CA GLN A 129 -4.04 -10.75 8.12
C GLN A 129 -5.06 -9.63 8.22
N MET A 130 -6.22 -9.75 7.55
CA MET A 130 -7.27 -8.73 7.58
C MET A 130 -7.89 -8.58 8.98
N GLU A 131 -8.08 -9.69 9.72
CA GLU A 131 -8.54 -9.65 11.11
C GLU A 131 -7.56 -8.90 12.03
N ARG A 132 -6.24 -9.15 11.88
CA ARG A 132 -5.20 -8.43 12.64
C ARG A 132 -5.14 -6.96 12.24
N LEU A 133 -5.26 -6.65 10.95
CA LEU A 133 -5.36 -5.27 10.46
C LEU A 133 -6.56 -4.57 11.10
N GLN A 134 -7.76 -5.17 11.07
CA GLN A 134 -8.96 -4.59 11.66
C GLN A 134 -8.83 -4.37 13.16
N LYS A 135 -8.17 -5.28 13.89
CA LYS A 135 -7.87 -5.10 15.31
C LYS A 135 -6.96 -3.88 15.53
N ALA A 136 -5.87 -3.77 14.80
CA ALA A 136 -4.94 -2.66 14.90
C ALA A 136 -5.58 -1.30 14.52
N LEU A 137 -6.43 -1.29 13.49
CA LEU A 137 -7.18 -0.09 13.10
C LEU A 137 -8.22 0.32 14.15
N ARG A 138 -8.85 -0.64 14.85
CA ARG A 138 -9.77 -0.36 15.96
C ARG A 138 -9.07 0.42 17.09
N GLU A 139 -7.90 -0.05 17.46
CA GLU A 139 -7.10 0.59 18.53
C GLU A 139 -6.71 2.03 18.15
N ARG A 140 -6.58 2.31 16.87
CA ARG A 140 -6.23 3.63 16.29
C ARG A 140 -7.44 4.47 15.89
N LYS A 141 -8.67 3.93 15.98
CA LYS A 141 -9.92 4.56 15.52
C LYS A 141 -9.89 4.91 14.01
N LEU A 142 -9.34 4.03 13.18
CA LEU A 142 -9.17 4.24 11.74
C LEU A 142 -10.08 3.35 10.88
N ARG A 143 -11.08 2.67 11.47
CA ARG A 143 -12.04 1.83 10.70
C ARG A 143 -13.24 2.65 10.22
N PRO A 144 -13.98 2.16 9.19
CA PRO A 144 -15.26 2.74 8.77
C PRO A 144 -16.23 2.95 9.95
N GLN A 145 -16.35 1.96 10.84
CA GLN A 145 -17.23 1.99 12.00
C GLN A 145 -16.84 3.04 13.05
N ASP A 146 -15.61 3.52 13.03
CA ASP A 146 -15.12 4.57 13.94
C ASP A 146 -15.46 5.98 13.42
N GLY A 147 -16.08 6.11 12.25
CA GLY A 147 -16.37 7.38 11.59
C GLY A 147 -15.10 8.06 11.03
N SER A 148 -14.01 7.32 10.91
CA SER A 148 -12.74 7.81 10.40
C SER A 148 -12.83 8.19 8.93
N ASP A 149 -12.06 9.18 8.52
CA ASP A 149 -11.77 9.47 7.12
C ASP A 149 -10.43 8.82 6.76
N SER A 150 -10.48 7.54 6.42
CA SER A 150 -9.30 6.72 6.16
C SER A 150 -9.34 6.12 4.77
N PHE A 151 -8.15 6.01 4.18
CA PHE A 151 -7.92 5.39 2.88
C PHE A 151 -6.98 4.20 3.07
N LEU A 152 -7.44 3.01 2.70
CA LEU A 152 -6.67 1.78 2.77
C LEU A 152 -6.28 1.38 1.34
N MET A 153 -4.98 1.38 1.03
CA MET A 153 -4.46 1.31 -0.32
C MET A 153 -3.39 0.25 -0.45
N GLY A 154 -3.31 -0.38 -1.62
CA GLY A 154 -2.22 -1.27 -1.97
C GLY A 154 -2.62 -2.53 -2.70
N ASP A 155 -1.69 -3.49 -2.71
CA ASP A 155 -1.89 -4.82 -3.25
C ASP A 155 -2.60 -5.71 -2.22
N PHE A 156 -3.81 -6.15 -2.59
CA PHE A 156 -4.62 -7.04 -1.76
C PHE A 156 -4.46 -8.52 -2.13
N ASN A 157 -3.71 -8.84 -3.18
CA ASN A 157 -3.58 -10.22 -3.65
C ASN A 157 -4.93 -10.98 -3.72
N SER A 158 -6.00 -10.24 -4.03
CA SER A 158 -7.38 -10.74 -4.09
C SER A 158 -8.07 -10.22 -5.34
N PRO A 159 -8.25 -11.08 -6.36
CA PRO A 159 -8.85 -10.67 -7.63
C PRO A 159 -10.28 -10.16 -7.44
N ALA A 160 -10.59 -9.01 -8.03
CA ALA A 160 -11.92 -8.40 -7.93
C ALA A 160 -13.05 -9.27 -8.50
N ALA A 161 -12.72 -10.15 -9.44
CA ALA A 161 -13.67 -11.06 -10.08
C ALA A 161 -14.04 -12.28 -9.23
N ILE A 162 -13.22 -12.63 -8.22
CA ILE A 162 -13.47 -13.81 -7.38
C ILE A 162 -14.35 -13.40 -6.20
N ARG A 163 -15.56 -14.04 -6.14
CA ARG A 163 -16.54 -13.75 -5.10
C ARG A 163 -16.32 -14.63 -3.86
N GLY A 164 -16.66 -14.06 -2.68
CA GLY A 164 -16.53 -14.75 -1.40
C GLY A 164 -15.13 -14.77 -0.82
N GLU A 165 -14.20 -14.06 -1.44
CA GLU A 165 -12.80 -13.95 -1.00
C GLU A 165 -12.46 -12.55 -0.46
N GLY A 166 -11.19 -12.15 -0.54
CA GLY A 166 -10.66 -10.98 0.15
C GLY A 166 -11.36 -9.68 -0.19
N ARG A 167 -11.69 -9.43 -1.48
CA ARG A 167 -12.45 -8.24 -1.86
C ARG A 167 -13.81 -8.17 -1.14
N ASP A 168 -14.57 -9.26 -1.16
CA ASP A 168 -15.89 -9.29 -0.52
C ASP A 168 -15.76 -9.14 1.01
N MET A 169 -14.72 -9.76 1.62
CA MET A 169 -14.44 -9.56 3.04
C MET A 169 -14.17 -8.09 3.40
N VAL A 170 -13.42 -7.35 2.57
CA VAL A 170 -13.15 -5.93 2.81
C VAL A 170 -14.44 -5.10 2.72
N LEU A 171 -15.30 -5.39 1.74
CA LEU A 171 -16.64 -4.77 1.63
C LEU A 171 -17.51 -5.05 2.86
N ASP A 172 -17.56 -6.31 3.34
CA ASP A 172 -18.34 -6.72 4.52
C ASP A 172 -17.84 -6.03 5.81
N LEU A 173 -16.58 -5.62 5.86
CA LEU A 173 -16.01 -4.81 6.93
C LEU A 173 -16.37 -3.33 6.83
N GLY A 174 -17.14 -2.93 5.83
CA GLY A 174 -17.69 -1.58 5.65
C GLY A 174 -16.80 -0.64 4.85
N TRP A 175 -15.68 -1.10 4.31
CA TRP A 175 -14.89 -0.33 3.36
C TRP A 175 -15.59 -0.23 2.00
N ARG A 176 -15.35 0.85 1.29
CA ARG A 176 -15.91 1.12 -0.03
C ARG A 176 -14.82 1.07 -1.08
N ASP A 177 -15.10 0.39 -2.17
CA ASP A 177 -14.20 0.30 -3.32
C ASP A 177 -14.32 1.58 -4.17
N SER A 178 -13.28 2.42 -4.17
CA SER A 178 -13.29 3.68 -4.92
C SER A 178 -13.44 3.46 -6.44
N TYR A 179 -13.00 2.32 -6.95
CA TYR A 179 -13.21 1.97 -8.36
C TYR A 179 -14.69 1.74 -8.66
N GLU A 180 -15.40 1.03 -7.79
CA GLU A 180 -16.84 0.78 -7.99
C GLU A 180 -17.65 2.08 -7.85
N ASP A 181 -17.27 2.95 -6.92
CA ASP A 181 -17.94 4.23 -6.68
C ASP A 181 -17.61 5.31 -7.73
N ALA A 182 -16.63 5.08 -8.61
CA ALA A 182 -16.17 6.09 -9.58
C ALA A 182 -17.18 6.37 -10.69
N GLU A 183 -17.40 7.69 -10.98
CA GLU A 183 -18.24 8.14 -12.08
C GLU A 183 -17.61 7.80 -13.44
N ILE A 184 -16.28 7.94 -13.56
CA ILE A 184 -15.49 7.60 -14.74
C ILE A 184 -14.43 6.58 -14.36
N LYS A 185 -14.41 5.47 -15.06
CA LYS A 185 -13.44 4.39 -14.83
C LYS A 185 -13.05 3.67 -16.11
N ASP A 186 -11.84 3.13 -16.14
CA ASP A 186 -11.33 2.25 -17.19
C ASP A 186 -11.58 0.78 -16.86
N SER A 187 -10.77 -0.14 -17.40
CA SER A 187 -10.89 -1.58 -17.12
C SER A 187 -10.59 -1.96 -15.67
N GLY A 188 -9.83 -1.14 -14.95
CA GLY A 188 -9.34 -1.41 -13.60
C GLY A 188 -8.30 -2.53 -13.50
N ILE A 189 -7.85 -3.08 -14.61
CA ILE A 189 -6.88 -4.19 -14.62
C ILE A 189 -5.50 -3.64 -14.21
N THR A 190 -5.02 -4.06 -13.05
CA THR A 190 -3.72 -3.66 -12.51
C THR A 190 -2.62 -4.65 -12.82
N VAL A 191 -2.96 -5.91 -13.11
CA VAL A 191 -2.04 -6.98 -13.51
C VAL A 191 -2.48 -7.54 -14.85
N PRO A 192 -1.78 -7.23 -15.95
CA PRO A 192 -2.23 -7.60 -17.30
C PRO A 192 -1.93 -9.05 -17.67
N GLY A 193 -1.04 -9.73 -16.96
CA GLY A 193 -0.56 -11.07 -17.30
C GLY A 193 -0.30 -11.94 -16.07
N ASN A 194 0.47 -12.99 -16.28
CA ASN A 194 0.88 -13.89 -15.21
C ASN A 194 2.00 -13.27 -14.38
N ILE A 195 1.84 -13.30 -13.07
CA ILE A 195 2.82 -12.86 -12.08
C ILE A 195 3.10 -13.99 -11.08
N ASP A 196 4.12 -13.83 -10.24
CA ASP A 196 4.41 -14.78 -9.16
C ASP A 196 3.20 -14.94 -8.23
N GLY A 197 2.86 -16.20 -7.90
CA GLY A 197 1.66 -16.54 -7.14
C GLY A 197 0.38 -16.70 -7.95
N TRP A 198 0.35 -16.29 -9.24
CA TRP A 198 -0.82 -16.33 -10.13
C TRP A 198 -0.50 -16.96 -11.49
N ARG A 199 0.36 -18.01 -11.49
CA ARG A 199 0.85 -18.67 -12.72
C ARG A 199 -0.10 -19.75 -13.25
N ASP A 200 -1.01 -20.25 -12.43
CA ASP A 200 -1.92 -21.34 -12.80
C ASP A 200 -3.18 -20.78 -13.45
N GLY A 201 -3.21 -20.82 -14.78
CA GLY A 201 -4.37 -20.45 -15.58
C GLY A 201 -4.09 -19.37 -16.65
N GLU A 202 -4.98 -19.24 -17.63
CA GLU A 202 -5.00 -18.11 -18.56
C GLU A 202 -5.70 -16.93 -17.88
N HIS A 203 -4.93 -16.04 -17.25
CA HIS A 203 -5.47 -14.80 -16.70
C HIS A 203 -5.49 -13.72 -17.78
N THR A 204 -6.68 -13.29 -18.18
CA THR A 204 -6.89 -12.18 -19.12
C THR A 204 -6.70 -10.79 -18.49
N GLY A 205 -6.04 -10.76 -17.34
CA GLY A 205 -5.83 -9.56 -16.51
C GLY A 205 -6.62 -9.60 -15.20
N MET A 206 -6.02 -9.07 -14.14
CA MET A 206 -6.61 -9.04 -12.80
C MET A 206 -6.58 -7.62 -12.22
N ARG A 207 -7.54 -7.32 -11.36
CA ARG A 207 -7.48 -6.17 -10.46
C ARG A 207 -7.16 -6.70 -9.06
N LEU A 208 -5.94 -6.47 -8.62
CA LEU A 208 -5.39 -6.87 -7.29
C LEU A 208 -5.13 -5.67 -6.40
N ASP A 209 -4.95 -4.49 -7.00
CA ASP A 209 -4.61 -3.24 -6.32
C ASP A 209 -5.85 -2.38 -6.15
N TYR A 210 -5.99 -1.82 -4.95
CA TYR A 210 -7.20 -1.12 -4.56
C TYR A 210 -6.90 0.17 -3.79
N ILE A 211 -7.86 1.11 -3.91
CA ILE A 211 -8.00 2.25 -3.00
C ILE A 211 -9.39 2.11 -2.36
N TRP A 212 -9.38 1.75 -1.09
CA TRP A 212 -10.59 1.65 -0.27
C TRP A 212 -10.79 2.91 0.53
N THR A 213 -12.04 3.35 0.69
CA THR A 213 -12.41 4.49 1.51
C THR A 213 -13.27 4.06 2.70
N ALA A 214 -12.99 4.62 3.88
CA ALA A 214 -13.77 4.33 5.09
C ALA A 214 -15.13 5.01 5.10
N LYS A 215 -15.24 6.15 4.41
CA LYS A 215 -16.49 6.91 4.24
C LYS A 215 -16.94 6.89 2.78
N ARG A 216 -18.18 7.28 2.58
CA ARG A 216 -18.66 7.57 1.24
C ARG A 216 -18.10 8.92 0.78
N HIS A 217 -17.39 8.90 -0.32
CA HIS A 217 -16.92 10.08 -1.04
C HIS A 217 -17.56 10.13 -2.43
N ARG A 218 -17.53 11.28 -3.04
CA ARG A 218 -17.77 11.40 -4.47
C ARG A 218 -16.46 11.07 -5.19
N VAL A 219 -16.42 9.94 -5.88
CA VAL A 219 -15.26 9.53 -6.66
C VAL A 219 -15.49 9.93 -8.12
N LEU A 220 -14.80 10.96 -8.56
CA LEU A 220 -14.94 11.48 -9.92
C LEU A 220 -14.34 10.54 -10.96
N GLN A 221 -13.19 9.96 -10.63
CA GLN A 221 -12.47 9.08 -11.54
C GLN A 221 -11.67 8.04 -10.79
N SER A 222 -11.64 6.80 -11.33
CA SER A 222 -10.66 5.78 -11.01
C SER A 222 -10.08 5.21 -12.28
N LYS A 223 -8.76 5.19 -12.41
CA LYS A 223 -8.06 4.69 -13.60
C LYS A 223 -6.74 4.03 -13.29
N VAL A 224 -6.34 3.13 -14.16
CA VAL A 224 -5.02 2.51 -14.15
C VAL A 224 -4.00 3.43 -14.81
N VAL A 225 -2.87 3.62 -14.18
CA VAL A 225 -1.76 4.45 -14.64
C VAL A 225 -0.46 3.64 -14.69
N LEU A 226 0.59 4.17 -15.30
CA LEU A 226 1.88 3.50 -15.48
C LEU A 226 1.73 2.16 -16.24
N ASN A 227 0.84 2.15 -17.22
CA ASN A 227 0.41 0.98 -17.97
C ASN A 227 0.80 1.01 -19.46
N GLY A 228 1.72 1.89 -19.84
CA GLY A 228 2.15 2.10 -21.23
C GLY A 228 1.24 3.04 -22.02
N ILE A 229 0.04 3.36 -21.53
CA ILE A 229 -0.91 4.33 -22.09
C ILE A 229 -0.91 5.61 -21.25
N SER A 230 -1.04 5.46 -19.94
CA SER A 230 -1.03 6.55 -18.97
C SER A 230 0.26 6.53 -18.15
N GLY A 231 1.39 6.79 -18.81
CA GLY A 231 2.74 6.70 -18.27
C GLY A 231 3.46 5.40 -18.64
N PRO A 232 4.79 5.34 -18.45
CA PRO A 232 5.59 4.16 -18.78
C PRO A 232 5.22 2.98 -17.87
N VAL A 233 5.44 1.75 -18.35
CA VAL A 233 5.36 0.55 -17.52
C VAL A 233 6.59 0.50 -16.63
N LEU A 234 6.39 0.48 -15.31
CA LEU A 234 7.47 0.47 -14.31
C LEU A 234 7.55 -0.84 -13.52
N SER A 235 6.49 -1.65 -13.53
CA SER A 235 6.32 -2.85 -12.73
C SER A 235 5.38 -3.82 -13.44
N ASP A 236 5.33 -5.05 -12.99
CA ASP A 236 4.32 -6.06 -13.34
C ASP A 236 2.93 -5.75 -12.74
N HIS A 237 2.87 -4.86 -11.75
CA HIS A 237 1.65 -4.18 -11.29
C HIS A 237 1.58 -2.76 -11.85
N PHE A 238 0.42 -2.38 -12.37
CA PHE A 238 0.13 -1.00 -12.76
C PHE A 238 -0.39 -0.19 -11.57
N GLY A 239 -0.16 1.12 -11.59
CA GLY A 239 -0.65 2.02 -10.55
C GLY A 239 -2.17 2.26 -10.65
N VAL A 240 -2.81 2.58 -9.52
CA VAL A 240 -4.21 3.01 -9.45
C VAL A 240 -4.27 4.49 -9.06
N LEU A 241 -5.00 5.29 -9.81
CA LEU A 241 -5.29 6.70 -9.51
C LEU A 241 -6.79 6.87 -9.27
N ALA A 242 -7.15 7.43 -8.10
CA ALA A 242 -8.51 7.88 -7.82
C ALA A 242 -8.55 9.39 -7.58
N VAL A 243 -9.54 10.08 -8.18
CA VAL A 243 -9.86 11.49 -7.93
C VAL A 243 -11.11 11.53 -7.05
N ILE A 244 -10.95 12.03 -5.83
CA ILE A 244 -11.95 11.95 -4.76
C ILE A 244 -12.21 13.34 -4.19
N GLU A 245 -13.52 13.70 -4.05
CA GLU A 245 -14.03 14.92 -3.41
C GLU A 245 -14.64 14.63 -2.04
#